data_485e1409942b8bf38d89a6b0ba37826d
#
_entry.id   485e1409942b8bf38d89a6b0ba37826d
#
_cell.length_a   1.000
_cell.length_b   1.000
_cell.length_c   1.000
_cell.angle_alpha   90.00
_cell.angle_beta   90.00
_cell.angle_gamma   90.00
#
_symmetry.space_group_name_H-M   'P 1'
#
loop_
_entity.id
_entity.type
_entity.pdbx_description
1 polymer ?
#
loop_
_entity_poly.entity_id
_entity_poly.type
_entity_poly.pdbx_seq_one_letter_code
_entity_poly.pdbx_strand_id
1 'polypeptide(L)'
;NEALTAFVPHKAVQACCCVGAAAGTFELQKILAEGFEIGSRAASDCGFPNTTTSVPSASTEPEYAIEALWHVDQQESSTNSFVDIQNDVTLNDVHLAIREGFGAVEHVKRYTTAGMGIDQGKTGNINIVGAIAKQTNVALPDIGTTTFRSPFVPIEFGAISGGREKSALLPYRHTPITRW
;
A
#
# COMPACT_ATOMS: atom_id res chain seq x y z
N ASN A 1 12.65 -2.50 -4.42
CA ASN A 1 13.93 -2.59 -3.70
C ASN A 1 14.14 -4.03 -3.24
N GLU A 2 15.12 -4.73 -3.83
CA GLU A 2 15.38 -6.15 -3.53
C GLU A 2 15.89 -6.37 -2.10
N ALA A 3 16.73 -5.47 -1.60
CA ALA A 3 17.27 -5.59 -0.25
C ALA A 3 16.19 -5.47 0.84
N LEU A 4 15.13 -4.74 0.57
CA LEU A 4 13.98 -4.59 1.49
C LEU A 4 12.85 -5.57 1.16
N THR A 5 12.94 -6.30 0.05
CA THR A 5 11.83 -7.10 -0.49
C THR A 5 10.50 -6.35 -0.50
N ALA A 6 10.53 -5.07 -0.87
CA ALA A 6 9.40 -4.16 -0.84
C ALA A 6 9.40 -3.21 -2.04
N PHE A 7 8.22 -2.75 -2.40
CA PHE A 7 8.06 -1.68 -3.38
C PHE A 7 8.23 -0.33 -2.67
N VAL A 8 9.14 0.49 -3.18
CA VAL A 8 9.39 1.85 -2.66
C VAL A 8 9.09 2.86 -3.77
N PRO A 9 8.65 4.09 -3.43
CA PRO A 9 8.45 5.14 -4.41
C PRO A 9 9.74 5.43 -5.19
N HIS A 10 9.61 5.60 -6.50
CA HIS A 10 10.67 6.07 -7.37
C HIS A 10 10.48 7.57 -7.65
N LYS A 11 11.08 8.09 -8.71
CA LYS A 11 10.95 9.49 -9.09
C LYS A 11 9.49 9.83 -9.40
N ALA A 12 8.93 10.78 -8.64
CA ALA A 12 7.57 11.27 -8.87
C ALA A 12 7.51 12.09 -10.17
N VAL A 13 6.37 12.02 -10.84
CA VAL A 13 6.06 12.88 -12.01
C VAL A 13 5.68 14.29 -11.55
N GLN A 14 5.06 14.41 -10.38
CA GLN A 14 4.69 15.67 -9.76
C GLN A 14 5.86 16.28 -8.98
N ALA A 15 5.72 17.54 -8.60
CA ALA A 15 6.68 18.25 -7.75
C ALA A 15 6.59 17.77 -6.30
N CYS A 16 6.87 16.48 -6.08
CA CYS A 16 6.93 15.84 -4.77
C CYS A 16 8.05 14.80 -4.71
N CYS A 17 8.52 14.49 -3.51
CA CYS A 17 9.49 13.42 -3.27
C CYS A 17 9.16 12.69 -1.98
N CYS A 18 9.52 11.41 -1.92
CA CYS A 18 9.42 10.60 -0.73
C CYS A 18 10.80 10.46 -0.08
N VAL A 19 10.85 10.53 1.24
CA VAL A 19 12.08 10.39 2.04
C VAL A 19 11.82 9.56 3.29
N GLY A 20 12.88 9.16 3.96
CA GLY A 20 12.81 8.39 5.19
C GLY A 20 12.25 6.99 4.98
N ALA A 21 11.49 6.48 5.93
CA ALA A 21 10.93 5.13 5.88
C ALA A 21 10.05 4.87 4.64
N ALA A 22 9.35 5.87 4.14
CA ALA A 22 8.58 5.77 2.90
C ALA A 22 9.45 5.54 1.66
N ALA A 23 10.70 5.99 1.68
CA ALA A 23 11.70 5.76 0.63
C ALA A 23 12.61 4.56 0.89
N GLY A 24 12.43 3.87 2.03
CA GLY A 24 13.21 2.70 2.41
C GLY A 24 14.45 3.01 3.27
N THR A 25 14.52 4.20 3.86
CA THR A 25 15.57 4.57 4.84
C THR A 25 14.99 4.42 6.23
N PHE A 26 15.58 3.54 7.07
CA PHE A 26 15.04 3.23 8.41
C PHE A 26 15.95 3.69 9.56
N GLU A 27 17.19 4.01 9.30
CA GLU A 27 18.13 4.54 10.31
C GLU A 27 17.74 5.98 10.67
N LEU A 28 17.46 6.24 11.96
CA LEU A 28 16.93 7.52 12.43
C LEU A 28 17.81 8.71 12.05
N GLN A 29 19.13 8.59 12.18
CA GLN A 29 20.06 9.67 11.82
C GLN A 29 19.96 10.02 10.33
N LYS A 30 19.84 9.00 9.46
CA LYS A 30 19.68 9.22 8.00
C LYS A 30 18.31 9.83 7.67
N ILE A 31 17.25 9.35 8.31
CA ILE A 31 15.90 9.91 8.16
C ILE A 31 15.88 11.39 8.50
N LEU A 32 16.51 11.77 9.61
CA LEU A 32 16.58 13.18 10.04
C LEU A 32 17.39 14.03 9.04
N ALA A 33 18.48 13.50 8.53
CA ALA A 33 19.31 14.20 7.53
C ALA A 33 18.55 14.37 6.19
N GLU A 34 17.92 13.32 5.69
CA GLU A 34 17.10 13.37 4.48
C GLU A 34 15.93 14.34 4.60
N GLY A 35 15.20 14.28 5.72
CA GLY A 35 14.08 15.18 5.99
C GLY A 35 14.50 16.65 6.04
N PHE A 36 15.64 16.92 6.68
CA PHE A 36 16.21 18.25 6.75
C PHE A 36 16.63 18.78 5.36
N GLU A 37 17.36 17.98 4.60
CA GLU A 37 17.84 18.35 3.27
C GLU A 37 16.66 18.63 2.30
N ILE A 38 15.71 17.70 2.23
CA ILE A 38 14.57 17.81 1.32
C ILE A 38 13.63 18.92 1.76
N GLY A 39 13.39 19.08 3.07
CA GLY A 39 12.58 20.19 3.60
C GLY A 39 13.21 21.55 3.29
N SER A 40 14.53 21.68 3.45
CA SER A 40 15.26 22.91 3.10
C SER A 40 15.18 23.22 1.61
N ARG A 41 15.30 22.20 0.77
CA ARG A 41 15.15 22.37 -0.69
C ARG A 41 13.74 22.79 -1.06
N ALA A 42 12.71 22.14 -0.51
CA ALA A 42 11.32 22.48 -0.77
C ALA A 42 11.00 23.93 -0.33
N ALA A 43 11.51 24.35 0.84
CA ALA A 43 11.37 25.74 1.27
C ALA A 43 12.01 26.72 0.30
N SER A 44 13.23 26.43 -0.17
CA SER A 44 13.93 27.25 -1.16
C SER A 44 13.17 27.31 -2.48
N ASP A 45 12.64 26.20 -2.96
CA ASP A 45 11.82 26.13 -4.19
C ASP A 45 10.52 26.96 -4.06
N CYS A 46 10.01 27.12 -2.86
CA CYS A 46 8.87 27.97 -2.53
C CYS A 46 9.26 29.45 -2.28
N GLY A 47 10.53 29.82 -2.43
CA GLY A 47 11.01 31.20 -2.26
C GLY A 47 11.30 31.61 -0.81
N PHE A 48 11.35 30.67 0.14
CA PHE A 48 11.74 30.94 1.50
C PHE A 48 13.25 30.82 1.68
N PRO A 49 13.90 31.77 2.40
CA PRO A 49 15.34 31.70 2.62
C PRO A 49 15.71 30.47 3.46
N ASN A 50 16.77 29.79 3.01
CA ASN A 50 17.31 28.68 3.77
C ASN A 50 18.02 29.21 5.02
N THR A 51 17.37 29.17 6.19
CA THR A 51 18.00 29.46 7.46
C THR A 51 18.79 28.22 7.90
N THR A 52 20.12 28.35 7.94
CA THR A 52 21.02 27.26 8.33
C THR A 52 20.77 26.85 9.76
N THR A 53 19.91 25.89 9.96
CA THR A 53 19.73 25.19 11.23
C THR A 53 20.55 23.91 11.15
N SER A 54 21.18 23.53 12.24
CA SER A 54 21.93 22.25 12.29
C SER A 54 21.00 21.06 12.07
N VAL A 55 21.44 20.09 11.28
CA VAL A 55 20.73 18.81 11.14
C VAL A 55 20.56 18.20 12.52
N PRO A 56 19.34 17.80 12.93
CA PRO A 56 19.13 17.09 14.18
C PRO A 56 20.01 15.82 14.24
N SER A 57 20.60 15.54 15.39
CA SER A 57 21.41 14.35 15.59
C SER A 57 20.67 13.33 16.44
N ALA A 58 20.78 12.06 16.09
CA ALA A 58 20.30 10.95 16.88
C ALA A 58 21.49 10.10 17.37
N SER A 59 21.29 9.37 18.46
CA SER A 59 22.25 8.34 18.89
C SER A 59 22.33 7.23 17.83
N THR A 60 23.50 6.62 17.74
CA THR A 60 23.70 5.46 16.85
C THR A 60 22.77 4.32 17.29
N GLU A 61 21.94 3.86 16.39
CA GLU A 61 21.11 2.67 16.58
C GLU A 61 21.93 1.40 16.25
N PRO A 62 21.60 0.26 16.85
CA PRO A 62 22.21 -1.00 16.44
C PRO A 62 21.80 -1.33 15.00
N GLU A 63 22.71 -1.94 14.25
CA GLU A 63 22.38 -2.47 12.93
C GLU A 63 21.28 -3.54 13.06
N TYR A 64 20.25 -3.42 12.22
CA TYR A 64 19.20 -4.40 12.11
C TYR A 64 18.96 -4.71 10.64
N ALA A 65 18.59 -5.96 10.34
CA ALA A 65 18.15 -6.37 9.02
C ALA A 65 16.63 -6.43 8.97
N ILE A 66 16.07 -5.99 7.83
CA ILE A 66 14.65 -6.15 7.56
C ILE A 66 14.48 -7.43 6.78
N GLU A 67 13.66 -8.34 7.30
CA GLU A 67 13.30 -9.58 6.65
C GLU A 67 11.82 -9.57 6.27
N ALA A 68 11.50 -10.06 5.07
CA ALA A 68 10.12 -10.20 4.63
C ALA A 68 9.47 -11.41 5.30
N LEU A 69 8.38 -11.17 6.02
CA LEU A 69 7.54 -12.20 6.61
C LEU A 69 6.14 -12.12 6.00
N TRP A 70 5.88 -12.90 4.95
CA TRP A 70 4.61 -12.87 4.24
C TRP A 70 3.49 -13.59 4.97
N HIS A 71 3.81 -14.61 5.74
CA HIS A 71 2.90 -15.29 6.65
C HIS A 71 3.68 -16.09 7.69
N VAL A 72 3.03 -16.39 8.80
CA VAL A 72 3.55 -17.27 9.84
C VAL A 72 2.99 -18.66 9.62
N ASP A 73 3.86 -19.65 9.39
CA ASP A 73 3.47 -21.05 9.28
C ASP A 73 2.99 -21.54 10.64
N GLN A 74 1.70 -21.80 10.78
CA GLN A 74 1.12 -22.37 11.98
C GLN A 74 1.02 -23.89 11.80
N GLN A 75 1.93 -24.63 12.41
CA GLN A 75 2.05 -26.08 12.24
C GLN A 75 0.84 -26.89 12.75
N GLU A 76 -0.02 -26.30 13.59
CA GLU A 76 -1.12 -27.02 14.25
C GLU A 76 -2.47 -26.29 14.26
N SER A 77 -2.60 -25.18 13.57
CA SER A 77 -3.82 -24.37 13.63
C SER A 77 -4.70 -24.55 12.40
N SER A 78 -5.97 -24.88 12.62
CA SER A 78 -7.02 -24.84 11.58
C SER A 78 -7.45 -23.42 11.22
N THR A 79 -6.73 -22.40 11.68
CA THR A 79 -7.07 -21.00 11.46
C THR A 79 -6.63 -20.53 10.08
N ASN A 80 -7.50 -19.81 9.38
CA ASN A 80 -7.20 -19.22 8.09
C ASN A 80 -6.32 -17.99 8.26
N SER A 81 -5.27 -17.90 7.44
CA SER A 81 -4.44 -16.68 7.33
C SER A 81 -5.07 -15.75 6.29
N PHE A 82 -5.72 -14.69 6.72
CA PHE A 82 -6.32 -13.72 5.82
C PHE A 82 -5.26 -12.81 5.19
N VAL A 83 -5.33 -12.64 3.87
CA VAL A 83 -4.49 -11.72 3.08
C VAL A 83 -5.28 -10.49 2.61
N ASP A 84 -6.59 -10.61 2.49
CA ASP A 84 -7.51 -9.49 2.25
C ASP A 84 -8.74 -9.65 3.15
N ILE A 85 -8.82 -8.81 4.18
CA ILE A 85 -9.89 -8.86 5.18
C ILE A 85 -11.21 -8.31 4.60
N GLN A 86 -11.16 -7.39 3.62
CA GLN A 86 -12.38 -6.78 3.05
C GLN A 86 -13.20 -7.78 2.23
N ASN A 87 -12.53 -8.75 1.61
CA ASN A 87 -13.16 -9.77 0.78
C ASN A 87 -12.99 -11.19 1.34
N ASP A 88 -12.59 -11.33 2.59
CA ASP A 88 -12.36 -12.62 3.27
C ASP A 88 -11.42 -13.57 2.52
N VAL A 89 -10.46 -13.03 1.76
CA VAL A 89 -9.51 -13.85 1.02
C VAL A 89 -8.41 -14.35 1.93
N THR A 90 -8.18 -15.64 1.90
CA THR A 90 -7.16 -16.33 2.68
C THR A 90 -5.92 -16.67 1.83
N LEU A 91 -4.83 -17.00 2.49
CA LEU A 91 -3.64 -17.53 1.83
C LEU A 91 -3.95 -18.83 1.06
N ASN A 92 -4.87 -19.65 1.58
CA ASN A 92 -5.30 -20.88 0.92
C ASN A 92 -6.02 -20.62 -0.40
N ASP A 93 -6.77 -19.53 -0.52
CA ASP A 93 -7.43 -19.12 -1.77
C ASP A 93 -6.39 -18.69 -2.81
N VAL A 94 -5.33 -17.98 -2.38
CA VAL A 94 -4.20 -17.63 -3.26
C VAL A 94 -3.49 -18.90 -3.74
N HIS A 95 -3.21 -19.85 -2.86
CA HIS A 95 -2.59 -21.12 -3.21
C HIS A 95 -3.48 -21.95 -4.14
N LEU A 96 -4.80 -21.93 -3.93
CA LEU A 96 -5.76 -22.58 -4.81
C LEU A 96 -5.71 -21.98 -6.20
N ALA A 97 -5.75 -20.65 -6.33
CA ALA A 97 -5.67 -19.97 -7.60
C ALA A 97 -4.42 -20.36 -8.40
N ILE A 98 -3.26 -20.42 -7.73
CA ILE A 98 -2.00 -20.82 -8.36
C ILE A 98 -2.06 -22.28 -8.83
N ARG A 99 -2.59 -23.17 -8.00
CA ARG A 99 -2.75 -24.60 -8.33
C ARG A 99 -3.70 -24.82 -9.52
N GLU A 100 -4.69 -23.95 -9.69
CA GLU A 100 -5.62 -23.93 -10.81
C GLU A 100 -5.00 -23.31 -12.08
N GLY A 101 -3.74 -22.85 -12.01
CA GLY A 101 -2.99 -22.34 -13.17
C GLY A 101 -2.95 -20.81 -13.27
N PHE A 102 -3.51 -20.07 -12.31
CA PHE A 102 -3.48 -18.61 -12.31
C PHE A 102 -2.20 -18.08 -11.65
N GLY A 103 -1.07 -18.11 -12.35
CA GLY A 103 0.21 -17.63 -11.82
C GLY A 103 0.43 -16.11 -11.89
N ALA A 104 -0.28 -15.41 -12.78
CA ALA A 104 -0.18 -13.95 -12.87
C ALA A 104 -1.00 -13.26 -11.77
N VAL A 105 -0.41 -12.26 -11.09
CA VAL A 105 -1.04 -11.56 -9.96
C VAL A 105 -2.43 -10.99 -10.29
N GLU A 106 -2.61 -10.47 -11.51
CA GLU A 106 -3.90 -9.95 -11.98
C GLU A 106 -4.97 -11.05 -12.17
N HIS A 107 -4.57 -12.26 -12.48
CA HIS A 107 -5.48 -13.41 -12.56
C HIS A 107 -5.83 -13.92 -11.16
N VAL A 108 -4.84 -14.03 -10.26
CA VAL A 108 -5.08 -14.37 -8.86
C VAL A 108 -6.05 -13.38 -8.24
N LYS A 109 -5.84 -12.07 -8.46
CA LYS A 109 -6.75 -11.01 -8.02
C LYS A 109 -8.19 -11.26 -8.46
N ARG A 110 -8.42 -11.60 -9.72
CA ARG A 110 -9.77 -11.82 -10.26
C ARG A 110 -10.39 -13.14 -9.80
N TYR A 111 -9.57 -14.16 -9.64
CA TYR A 111 -10.02 -15.46 -9.16
C TYR A 111 -10.48 -15.40 -7.70
N THR A 112 -9.70 -14.71 -6.85
CA THR A 112 -9.92 -14.66 -5.40
C THR A 112 -10.70 -13.43 -4.93
N THR A 113 -10.87 -12.41 -5.77
CA THR A 113 -11.31 -11.05 -5.41
C THR A 113 -10.33 -10.26 -4.52
N ALA A 114 -9.14 -10.77 -4.29
CA ALA A 114 -8.11 -10.11 -3.50
C ALA A 114 -7.73 -8.73 -4.07
N GLY A 115 -7.72 -7.71 -3.24
CA GLY A 115 -7.41 -6.34 -3.63
C GLY A 115 -8.49 -5.66 -4.49
N MET A 116 -9.71 -6.20 -4.54
CA MET A 116 -10.85 -5.62 -5.24
C MET A 116 -11.79 -4.81 -4.32
N GLY A 117 -11.49 -4.75 -3.03
CA GLY A 117 -12.23 -3.94 -2.06
C GLY A 117 -12.00 -2.44 -2.22
N ILE A 118 -12.57 -1.66 -1.29
CA ILE A 118 -12.53 -0.17 -1.33
C ILE A 118 -11.10 0.37 -1.32
N ASP A 119 -10.18 -0.27 -0.60
CA ASP A 119 -8.77 0.12 -0.53
C ASP A 119 -7.96 -0.29 -1.76
N GLN A 120 -8.54 -1.06 -2.68
CA GLN A 120 -7.89 -1.59 -3.87
C GLN A 120 -6.60 -2.36 -3.55
N GLY A 121 -6.56 -3.02 -2.40
CA GLY A 121 -5.45 -3.84 -1.95
C GLY A 121 -4.22 -3.07 -1.48
N LYS A 122 -4.33 -1.77 -1.16
CA LYS A 122 -3.19 -0.97 -0.68
C LYS A 122 -2.53 -1.54 0.57
N THR A 123 -3.30 -2.23 1.41
CA THR A 123 -2.79 -2.87 2.64
C THR A 123 -2.41 -4.33 2.45
N GLY A 124 -3.09 -5.07 1.58
CA GLY A 124 -2.97 -6.53 1.43
C GLY A 124 -2.14 -6.99 0.23
N ASN A 125 -2.04 -6.20 -0.84
CA ASN A 125 -1.45 -6.66 -2.10
C ASN A 125 0.01 -7.12 -1.97
N ILE A 126 0.81 -6.48 -1.13
CA ILE A 126 2.21 -6.89 -0.95
C ILE A 126 2.32 -8.31 -0.38
N ASN A 127 1.44 -8.68 0.55
CA ASN A 127 1.40 -10.02 1.12
C ASN A 127 0.96 -11.06 0.08
N ILE A 128 -0.01 -10.70 -0.78
CA ILE A 128 -0.48 -11.55 -1.88
C ILE A 128 0.65 -11.79 -2.88
N VAL A 129 1.34 -10.73 -3.30
CA VAL A 129 2.49 -10.81 -4.21
C VAL A 129 3.61 -11.66 -3.59
N GLY A 130 3.90 -11.46 -2.29
CA GLY A 130 4.87 -12.26 -1.54
C GLY A 130 4.48 -13.75 -1.47
N ALA A 131 3.20 -14.05 -1.25
CA ALA A 131 2.69 -15.43 -1.24
C ALA A 131 2.83 -16.09 -2.63
N ILE A 132 2.51 -15.37 -3.71
CA ILE A 132 2.69 -15.85 -5.08
C ILE A 132 4.17 -16.09 -5.35
N ALA A 133 5.04 -15.14 -5.03
CA ALA A 133 6.49 -15.24 -5.22
C ALA A 133 7.07 -16.49 -4.53
N LYS A 134 6.70 -16.70 -3.26
CA LYS A 134 7.11 -17.87 -2.48
C LYS A 134 6.61 -19.19 -3.09
N GLN A 135 5.35 -19.24 -3.50
CA GLN A 135 4.72 -20.45 -4.04
C GLN A 135 5.24 -20.82 -5.42
N THR A 136 5.50 -19.83 -6.27
CA THR A 136 5.96 -20.02 -7.66
C THR A 136 7.48 -20.03 -7.81
N ASN A 137 8.21 -19.68 -6.74
CA ASN A 137 9.66 -19.48 -6.74
C ASN A 137 10.11 -18.44 -7.80
N VAL A 138 9.32 -17.39 -7.98
CA VAL A 138 9.60 -16.26 -8.89
C VAL A 138 9.97 -15.05 -8.03
N ALA A 139 10.94 -14.25 -8.49
CA ALA A 139 11.35 -13.07 -7.75
C ALA A 139 10.20 -12.03 -7.65
N LEU A 140 10.09 -11.33 -6.53
CA LEU A 140 9.02 -10.39 -6.26
C LEU A 140 8.85 -9.30 -7.35
N PRO A 141 9.92 -8.72 -7.90
CA PRO A 141 9.83 -7.77 -9.01
C PRO A 141 9.19 -8.34 -10.27
N ASP A 142 9.40 -9.64 -10.54
CA ASP A 142 8.90 -10.31 -11.73
C ASP A 142 7.42 -10.69 -11.62
N ILE A 143 6.89 -10.82 -10.40
CA ILE A 143 5.46 -10.98 -10.14
C ILE A 143 4.72 -9.68 -10.48
N GLY A 144 5.31 -8.54 -10.16
CA GLY A 144 4.73 -7.23 -10.37
C GLY A 144 3.64 -6.87 -9.34
N THR A 145 2.91 -5.81 -9.61
CA THR A 145 1.82 -5.29 -8.77
C THR A 145 0.49 -5.32 -9.50
N THR A 146 -0.60 -5.30 -8.73
CA THR A 146 -1.94 -5.19 -9.31
C THR A 146 -2.23 -3.75 -9.75
N THR A 147 -3.06 -3.62 -10.78
CA THR A 147 -3.56 -2.32 -11.24
C THR A 147 -4.76 -1.88 -10.43
N PHE A 148 -4.71 -0.66 -9.90
CA PHE A 148 -5.84 -0.05 -9.21
C PHE A 148 -6.90 0.40 -10.21
N ARG A 149 -8.17 0.24 -9.84
CA ARG A 149 -9.31 0.75 -10.59
C ARG A 149 -9.92 1.96 -9.90
N SER A 150 -10.28 2.97 -10.69
CA SER A 150 -10.97 4.15 -10.15
C SER A 150 -12.38 3.79 -9.67
N PRO A 151 -12.84 4.39 -8.56
CA PRO A 151 -12.09 5.25 -7.66
C PRO A 151 -11.23 4.43 -6.69
N PHE A 152 -9.92 4.63 -6.67
CA PHE A 152 -9.00 3.98 -5.73
C PHE A 152 -8.62 4.88 -4.53
N VAL A 153 -9.19 6.07 -4.49
CA VAL A 153 -9.21 6.97 -3.34
C VAL A 153 -10.66 7.29 -3.07
N PRO A 154 -11.11 7.29 -1.80
CA PRO A 154 -12.48 7.67 -1.47
C PRO A 154 -12.84 9.04 -2.04
N ILE A 155 -13.97 9.10 -2.76
CA ILE A 155 -14.49 10.32 -3.37
C ILE A 155 -15.85 10.59 -2.76
N GLU A 156 -16.07 11.80 -2.26
CA GLU A 156 -17.36 12.22 -1.73
C GLU A 156 -18.40 12.35 -2.84
N PHE A 157 -19.63 11.98 -2.56
CA PHE A 157 -20.75 12.15 -3.48
C PHE A 157 -20.92 13.60 -3.92
N GLY A 158 -20.63 14.56 -3.04
CA GLY A 158 -20.65 15.98 -3.36
C GLY A 158 -19.70 16.37 -4.48
N ALA A 159 -18.49 15.76 -4.53
CA ALA A 159 -17.54 15.97 -5.60
C ALA A 159 -18.04 15.39 -6.94
N ILE A 160 -18.67 14.21 -6.91
CA ILE A 160 -19.24 13.56 -8.10
C ILE A 160 -20.43 14.37 -8.66
N SER A 161 -21.29 14.88 -7.79
CA SER A 161 -22.46 15.68 -8.18
C SER A 161 -22.11 17.07 -8.71
N GLY A 162 -20.87 17.50 -8.53
CA GLY A 162 -20.40 18.84 -8.92
C GLY A 162 -21.08 19.98 -8.16
N GLY A 163 -21.68 19.69 -7.01
CA GLY A 163 -22.38 20.68 -6.17
C GLY A 163 -23.68 21.25 -6.74
N ARG A 164 -24.13 20.73 -7.88
CA ARG A 164 -25.33 21.26 -8.58
C ARG A 164 -26.63 20.84 -7.93
N GLU A 165 -26.66 19.68 -7.28
CA GLU A 165 -27.86 19.17 -6.62
C GLU A 165 -27.56 18.74 -5.18
N LYS A 166 -28.13 19.47 -4.20
CA LYS A 166 -27.99 19.13 -2.79
C LYS A 166 -28.60 17.75 -2.45
N SER A 167 -29.61 17.31 -3.18
CA SER A 167 -30.24 15.99 -3.04
C SER A 167 -29.28 14.83 -3.38
N ALA A 168 -28.31 15.05 -4.27
CA ALA A 168 -27.31 14.07 -4.62
C ALA A 168 -26.27 13.79 -3.51
N LEU A 169 -26.18 14.66 -2.49
CA LEU A 169 -25.35 14.47 -1.32
C LEU A 169 -25.91 13.44 -0.33
N LEU A 170 -27.22 13.16 -0.41
CA LEU A 170 -27.91 12.24 0.48
C LEU A 170 -28.38 11.01 -0.32
N PRO A 171 -27.61 9.93 -0.36
CA PRO A 171 -27.95 8.74 -1.14
C PRO A 171 -29.07 7.89 -0.50
N TYR A 172 -29.78 8.44 0.45
CA TYR A 172 -30.87 7.73 1.13
C TYR A 172 -32.13 7.70 0.26
N ARG A 173 -32.62 6.51 0.02
CA ARG A 173 -33.95 6.31 -0.55
C ARG A 173 -34.86 5.78 0.55
N HIS A 174 -35.92 6.50 0.85
CA HIS A 174 -36.95 6.03 1.75
C HIS A 174 -37.86 5.03 1.03
N THR A 175 -37.97 3.85 1.62
CA THR A 175 -38.99 2.89 1.22
C THR A 175 -40.27 3.12 2.03
N PRO A 176 -41.44 2.59 1.62
CA PRO A 176 -42.68 2.71 2.41
C PRO A 176 -42.55 2.25 3.87
N ILE A 177 -41.63 1.32 4.14
CA ILE A 177 -41.38 0.78 5.50
C ILE A 177 -40.28 1.50 6.27
N THR A 178 -39.62 2.52 5.70
CA THR A 178 -38.52 3.23 6.39
C THR A 178 -39.00 3.99 7.65
N ARG A 179 -40.28 4.23 7.80
CA ARG A 179 -40.88 4.96 8.92
C ARG A 179 -41.47 4.07 10.01
N TRP A 180 -41.19 2.77 9.96
CA TRP A 180 -41.63 1.81 10.98
C TRP A 180 -40.52 1.48 11.96
#